data_955a67197f9d76d77c463c48b49a4f2d
#
_entry.id   955a67197f9d76d77c463c48b49a4f2d
#
_cell.length_a   1.000
_cell.length_b   1.000
_cell.length_c   1.000
_cell.angle_alpha   90.00
_cell.angle_beta   90.00
_cell.angle_gamma   90.00
#
_symmetry.space_group_name_H-M   'P 1'
#
loop_
_entity.id
_entity.type
_entity.pdbx_description
1 polymer ?
#
loop_
_entity_poly.entity_id
_entity_poly.type
_entity_poly.pdbx_seq_one_letter_code
_entity_poly.pdbx_strand_id
1 'polypeptide(L)'
;MALARQVNKRVESREAFFSLEYAPPPSGKDKFKIANPLFIDVTWFERNDPGNLCVPNSSSSIAAICRELLAQPNVMLHLTCNGRTKVETMRYLRQALGKGIRNVLALRGDDVKGVEYTKENSFYATDLVQWARDIPEYKDELSVSVAGHPVGHPNCSSYSEHLQHLKTKVEAGADFVITQFFLEAEVFAQFKDDCRKIGINVPILPGILLFRSAVSLIRIAELSGVSIPSHIRKILEANKGNIAAVRNYALHHAYEMSRELLSKEITHGLHIYTMNQPESSGLLLRRLGLWQTVSVLEHQLLQGPLTKIVCKVIHVPVPKRTKVWDKRADYVAPYLTGKLPNGVRFTKCSHPVHVRFCSCFNGRSAALQRVSA
;
A
#
# COMPACT_ATOMS: atom_id res chain seq x y z
N MET A 1 3.96 -17.06 10.28
CA MET A 1 5.28 -16.35 10.36
C MET A 1 4.98 -14.86 10.42
N ALA A 2 5.55 -14.14 11.40
CA ALA A 2 5.39 -12.69 11.54
C ALA A 2 5.80 -11.95 10.25
N LEU A 3 5.15 -10.85 9.93
CA LEU A 3 5.42 -10.07 8.71
C LEU A 3 6.88 -9.61 8.65
N ALA A 4 7.42 -9.15 9.77
CA ALA A 4 8.83 -8.74 9.85
C ALA A 4 9.80 -9.82 9.35
N ARG A 5 9.59 -11.07 9.73
CA ARG A 5 10.41 -12.20 9.25
C ARG A 5 10.19 -12.47 7.76
N GLN A 6 8.99 -12.23 7.23
CA GLN A 6 8.72 -12.36 5.79
C GLN A 6 9.42 -11.26 4.99
N VAL A 7 9.38 -10.01 5.48
CA VAL A 7 10.09 -8.87 4.87
C VAL A 7 11.60 -9.15 4.84
N ASN A 8 12.19 -9.54 5.99
CA ASN A 8 13.62 -9.86 6.06
C ASN A 8 13.99 -10.98 5.08
N LYS A 9 13.22 -12.08 5.07
CA LYS A 9 13.47 -13.20 4.16
C LYS A 9 13.47 -12.77 2.69
N ARG A 10 12.51 -11.93 2.26
CA ARG A 10 12.45 -11.41 0.88
C ARG A 10 13.64 -10.52 0.54
N VAL A 11 14.06 -9.67 1.48
CA VAL A 11 15.23 -8.81 1.31
C VAL A 11 16.52 -9.66 1.20
N GLU A 12 16.69 -10.65 2.08
CA GLU A 12 17.85 -11.56 2.09
C GLU A 12 17.90 -12.42 0.82
N SER A 13 16.76 -12.96 0.37
CA SER A 13 16.67 -13.76 -0.85
C SER A 13 16.68 -12.92 -2.13
N ARG A 14 16.74 -11.59 -2.04
CA ARG A 14 16.64 -10.64 -3.17
C ARG A 14 15.40 -10.82 -4.03
N GLU A 15 14.34 -11.32 -3.40
CA GLU A 15 13.06 -11.56 -4.08
C GLU A 15 12.20 -10.31 -4.05
N ALA A 16 11.85 -9.79 -5.24
CA ALA A 16 11.02 -8.60 -5.34
C ALA A 16 9.61 -8.83 -4.77
N PHE A 17 9.14 -7.87 -3.98
CA PHE A 17 7.80 -7.86 -3.38
C PHE A 17 7.21 -6.46 -3.32
N PHE A 18 5.94 -6.37 -3.00
CA PHE A 18 5.26 -5.09 -2.81
C PHE A 18 4.21 -5.17 -1.70
N SER A 19 3.87 -4.02 -1.18
CA SER A 19 2.73 -3.77 -0.29
C SER A 19 1.87 -2.64 -0.83
N LEU A 20 0.62 -2.58 -0.37
CA LEU A 20 -0.36 -1.60 -0.83
C LEU A 20 -0.93 -0.86 0.37
N GLU A 21 -0.88 0.48 0.34
CA GLU A 21 -1.63 1.29 1.28
C GLU A 21 -3.06 1.50 0.80
N TYR A 22 -3.97 1.42 1.73
CA TYR A 22 -5.39 1.66 1.52
C TYR A 22 -5.96 2.63 2.55
N ALA A 23 -6.63 3.67 2.08
CA ALA A 23 -7.35 4.59 2.94
C ALA A 23 -8.83 4.16 3.05
N PRO A 24 -9.37 3.99 4.28
CA PRO A 24 -10.78 3.66 4.46
C PRO A 24 -11.68 4.64 3.73
N PRO A 25 -12.59 4.19 2.86
CA PRO A 25 -13.46 5.08 2.12
C PRO A 25 -14.55 5.65 3.02
N PRO A 26 -15.02 6.88 2.78
CA PRO A 26 -16.11 7.48 3.54
C PRO A 26 -17.40 6.68 3.50
N SER A 27 -17.63 5.91 2.43
CA SER A 27 -18.86 5.15 2.18
C SER A 27 -18.77 3.65 2.39
N GLY A 28 -17.60 3.11 2.67
CA GLY A 28 -17.39 1.65 2.84
C GLY A 28 -17.59 0.80 1.58
N LYS A 29 -17.79 1.42 0.40
CA LYS A 29 -18.24 0.72 -0.84
C LYS A 29 -17.14 0.49 -1.87
N ASP A 30 -15.87 0.73 -1.56
CA ASP A 30 -14.81 0.54 -2.54
C ASP A 30 -14.51 -0.95 -2.78
N LYS A 31 -14.34 -1.28 -4.05
CA LYS A 31 -14.05 -2.65 -4.49
C LYS A 31 -12.55 -2.85 -4.56
N PHE A 32 -12.05 -3.74 -3.72
CA PHE A 32 -10.68 -4.22 -3.83
C PHE A 32 -10.53 -5.19 -5.01
N LYS A 33 -9.64 -4.88 -5.93
CA LYS A 33 -9.01 -5.89 -6.78
C LYS A 33 -7.63 -6.13 -6.23
N ILE A 34 -7.42 -7.32 -5.69
CA ILE A 34 -6.18 -7.65 -5.00
C ILE A 34 -5.23 -8.31 -5.98
N ALA A 35 -4.08 -7.67 -6.19
CA ALA A 35 -2.83 -8.36 -6.45
C ALA A 35 -2.45 -9.14 -5.19
N ASN A 36 -1.48 -10.03 -5.22
CA ASN A 36 -1.00 -10.72 -4.02
C ASN A 36 0.14 -9.91 -3.35
N PRO A 37 -0.18 -8.81 -2.62
CA PRO A 37 0.82 -8.03 -1.91
C PRO A 37 1.37 -8.85 -0.75
N LEU A 38 2.61 -8.55 -0.32
CA LEU A 38 3.15 -9.14 0.89
C LEU A 38 2.31 -8.73 2.11
N PHE A 39 1.84 -7.49 2.13
CA PHE A 39 0.87 -6.99 3.10
C PHE A 39 0.01 -5.85 2.52
N ILE A 40 -1.13 -5.63 3.14
CA ILE A 40 -1.99 -4.46 2.94
C ILE A 40 -1.86 -3.58 4.17
N ASP A 41 -1.67 -2.29 3.94
CA ASP A 41 -1.57 -1.28 4.98
C ASP A 41 -2.84 -0.42 4.99
N VAL A 42 -3.45 -0.25 6.16
CA VAL A 42 -4.70 0.51 6.33
C VAL A 42 -4.43 1.77 7.12
N THR A 43 -4.64 2.92 6.48
CA THR A 43 -4.36 4.22 7.10
C THR A 43 -5.28 4.50 8.29
N TRP A 44 -4.74 5.20 9.30
CA TRP A 44 -5.51 5.71 10.43
C TRP A 44 -6.21 7.00 10.04
N PHE A 45 -7.52 6.95 9.93
CA PHE A 45 -8.30 8.08 9.44
C PHE A 45 -9.17 8.67 10.55
N GLU A 46 -8.68 9.71 11.21
CA GLU A 46 -9.25 10.30 12.44
C GLU A 46 -10.75 10.63 12.33
N ARG A 47 -11.22 11.06 11.16
CA ARG A 47 -12.63 11.45 10.96
C ARG A 47 -13.64 10.31 11.07
N ASN A 48 -13.17 9.05 11.03
CA ASN A 48 -14.00 7.87 11.01
C ASN A 48 -13.93 7.08 12.34
N ASP A 49 -13.55 7.72 13.45
CA ASP A 49 -13.32 7.05 14.73
C ASP A 49 -12.49 5.76 14.56
N PRO A 50 -11.23 5.91 14.15
CA PRO A 50 -10.45 4.86 13.50
C PRO A 50 -10.21 3.61 14.36
N GLY A 51 -10.24 3.73 15.68
CA GLY A 51 -10.11 2.62 16.61
C GLY A 51 -11.41 1.87 16.90
N ASN A 52 -12.56 2.41 16.52
CA ASN A 52 -13.86 1.88 16.89
C ASN A 52 -14.33 0.77 15.94
N LEU A 53 -14.29 -0.46 16.39
CA LEU A 53 -14.73 -1.64 15.64
C LEU A 53 -16.24 -1.69 15.35
N CYS A 54 -17.05 -0.87 16.03
CA CYS A 54 -18.49 -0.78 15.79
C CYS A 54 -18.83 0.17 14.62
N VAL A 55 -17.84 0.96 14.16
CA VAL A 55 -17.99 1.85 13.00
C VAL A 55 -17.51 1.14 11.74
N PRO A 56 -18.39 0.81 10.78
CA PRO A 56 -18.03 -0.07 9.65
C PRO A 56 -16.91 0.45 8.75
N ASN A 57 -16.71 1.76 8.68
CA ASN A 57 -15.67 2.40 7.89
C ASN A 57 -14.49 2.93 8.74
N SER A 58 -14.38 2.54 9.98
CA SER A 58 -13.19 2.82 10.79
C SER A 58 -11.99 2.07 10.25
N SER A 59 -10.80 2.56 10.53
CA SER A 59 -9.54 1.91 10.10
C SER A 59 -9.42 0.49 10.66
N SER A 60 -9.76 0.30 11.93
CA SER A 60 -9.75 -1.03 12.58
C SER A 60 -10.76 -2.00 11.98
N SER A 61 -11.98 -1.54 11.65
CA SER A 61 -12.99 -2.38 10.99
C SER A 61 -12.59 -2.76 9.58
N ILE A 62 -12.06 -1.81 8.80
CA ILE A 62 -11.56 -2.10 7.45
C ILE A 62 -10.38 -3.07 7.49
N ALA A 63 -9.44 -2.89 8.42
CA ALA A 63 -8.33 -3.82 8.58
C ALA A 63 -8.81 -5.25 8.94
N ALA A 64 -9.80 -5.38 9.81
CA ALA A 64 -10.42 -6.67 10.13
C ALA A 64 -11.11 -7.30 8.90
N ILE A 65 -11.85 -6.50 8.11
CA ILE A 65 -12.48 -6.93 6.86
C ILE A 65 -11.44 -7.39 5.85
N CYS A 66 -10.35 -6.64 5.67
CA CYS A 66 -9.26 -7.02 4.76
C CYS A 66 -8.67 -8.37 5.16
N ARG A 67 -8.47 -8.59 6.45
CA ARG A 67 -7.93 -9.85 6.97
C ARG A 67 -8.88 -11.03 6.75
N GLU A 68 -10.15 -10.87 7.05
CA GLU A 68 -11.15 -11.94 7.02
C GLU A 68 -11.66 -12.24 5.60
N LEU A 69 -12.19 -11.21 4.92
CA LEU A 69 -12.86 -11.41 3.63
C LEU A 69 -11.89 -11.56 2.46
N LEU A 70 -10.72 -10.94 2.53
CA LEU A 70 -9.72 -11.03 1.47
C LEU A 70 -8.70 -12.13 1.71
N ALA A 71 -8.86 -12.89 2.80
CA ALA A 71 -7.92 -13.92 3.23
C ALA A 71 -6.46 -13.42 3.23
N GLN A 72 -6.26 -12.09 3.48
CA GLN A 72 -4.94 -11.48 3.53
C GLN A 72 -4.38 -11.59 4.95
N PRO A 73 -3.43 -12.50 5.19
CA PRO A 73 -2.93 -12.74 6.54
C PRO A 73 -2.12 -11.57 7.09
N ASN A 74 -1.49 -10.79 6.22
CA ASN A 74 -0.62 -9.69 6.58
C ASN A 74 -1.32 -8.36 6.35
N VAL A 75 -2.30 -8.04 7.20
CA VAL A 75 -2.85 -6.69 7.27
C VAL A 75 -2.09 -5.91 8.32
N MET A 76 -1.61 -4.73 7.95
CA MET A 76 -1.00 -3.74 8.82
C MET A 76 -2.02 -2.63 9.10
N LEU A 77 -2.06 -2.16 10.33
CA LEU A 77 -2.87 -1.03 10.73
C LEU A 77 -1.95 0.13 11.10
N HIS A 78 -2.18 1.30 10.50
CA HIS A 78 -1.62 2.52 11.07
C HIS A 78 -2.21 2.74 12.46
N LEU A 79 -1.37 3.12 13.40
CA LEU A 79 -1.82 3.47 14.75
C LEU A 79 -1.12 4.75 15.19
N THR A 80 -1.90 5.74 15.58
CA THR A 80 -1.37 7.02 16.08
C THR A 80 -1.51 7.11 17.59
N CYS A 81 -0.60 7.82 18.25
CA CYS A 81 -0.60 8.01 19.70
C CYS A 81 -0.77 9.48 20.14
N ASN A 82 -0.59 10.44 19.23
CA ASN A 82 -0.69 11.86 19.58
C ASN A 82 -2.14 12.26 19.87
N GLY A 83 -2.34 13.08 20.90
CA GLY A 83 -3.65 13.52 21.36
C GLY A 83 -4.45 12.45 22.11
N ARG A 84 -3.82 11.32 22.49
CA ARG A 84 -4.41 10.19 23.25
C ARG A 84 -3.52 9.78 24.39
N THR A 85 -4.13 9.32 25.45
CA THR A 85 -3.40 8.70 26.57
C THR A 85 -2.79 7.35 26.15
N LYS A 86 -1.76 6.90 26.87
CA LYS A 86 -1.21 5.55 26.73
C LYS A 86 -2.32 4.48 26.84
N VAL A 87 -3.22 4.63 27.79
CA VAL A 87 -4.32 3.66 28.03
C VAL A 87 -5.24 3.55 26.81
N GLU A 88 -5.62 4.67 26.22
CA GLU A 88 -6.47 4.69 25.03
C GLU A 88 -5.76 4.09 23.81
N THR A 89 -4.52 4.47 23.58
CA THR A 89 -3.72 3.94 22.47
C THR A 89 -3.55 2.43 22.60
N MET A 90 -3.22 1.95 23.80
CA MET A 90 -3.05 0.51 24.07
C MET A 90 -4.37 -0.25 24.00
N ARG A 91 -5.49 0.37 24.34
CA ARG A 91 -6.82 -0.23 24.12
C ARG A 91 -7.07 -0.48 22.64
N TYR A 92 -6.79 0.48 21.76
CA TYR A 92 -6.94 0.29 20.30
C TYR A 92 -6.01 -0.81 19.78
N LEU A 93 -4.76 -0.83 20.21
CA LEU A 93 -3.83 -1.88 19.83
C LEU A 93 -4.34 -3.27 20.27
N ARG A 94 -4.78 -3.43 21.50
CA ARG A 94 -5.34 -4.70 22.02
C ARG A 94 -6.61 -5.12 21.29
N GLN A 95 -7.47 -4.19 20.91
CA GLN A 95 -8.66 -4.46 20.09
C GLN A 95 -8.27 -4.98 18.69
N ALA A 96 -7.28 -4.36 18.04
CA ALA A 96 -6.76 -4.82 16.75
C ALA A 96 -6.13 -6.22 16.86
N LEU A 97 -5.34 -6.46 17.91
CA LEU A 97 -4.77 -7.78 18.23
C LEU A 97 -5.85 -8.84 18.45
N GLY A 98 -6.94 -8.50 19.14
CA GLY A 98 -8.11 -9.36 19.34
C GLY A 98 -8.81 -9.74 18.03
N LYS A 99 -8.70 -8.91 16.99
CA LYS A 99 -9.16 -9.19 15.62
C LYS A 99 -8.11 -9.91 14.77
N GLY A 100 -7.00 -10.32 15.37
CA GLY A 100 -5.93 -11.04 14.70
C GLY A 100 -5.02 -10.17 13.82
N ILE A 101 -5.11 -8.84 13.89
CA ILE A 101 -4.16 -7.93 13.26
C ILE A 101 -2.85 -8.02 14.06
N ARG A 102 -1.75 -8.35 13.37
CA ARG A 102 -0.44 -8.60 13.99
C ARG A 102 0.64 -7.68 13.45
N ASN A 103 0.25 -6.65 12.69
CA ASN A 103 1.21 -5.73 12.08
C ASN A 103 0.72 -4.31 12.28
N VAL A 104 1.60 -3.43 12.75
CA VAL A 104 1.29 -2.03 13.07
C VAL A 104 2.34 -1.13 12.47
N LEU A 105 1.91 -0.04 11.82
CA LEU A 105 2.75 1.11 11.53
C LEU A 105 2.57 2.12 12.68
N ALA A 106 3.59 2.23 13.52
CA ALA A 106 3.57 3.13 14.67
C ALA A 106 3.86 4.57 14.23
N LEU A 107 2.91 5.46 14.47
CA LEU A 107 2.97 6.85 14.08
C LEU A 107 2.72 7.77 15.29
N ARG A 108 3.29 8.97 15.26
CA ARG A 108 2.83 10.03 16.13
C ARG A 108 1.40 10.42 15.76
N GLY A 109 1.15 10.67 14.52
CA GLY A 109 -0.07 11.28 13.98
C GLY A 109 0.03 12.81 13.93
N ASP A 110 -0.88 13.41 13.18
CA ASP A 110 -1.01 14.86 13.09
C ASP A 110 -1.62 15.45 14.37
N ASP A 111 -1.47 16.77 14.54
CA ASP A 111 -2.13 17.45 15.63
C ASP A 111 -3.64 17.51 15.40
N VAL A 112 -4.39 17.05 16.39
CA VAL A 112 -5.86 16.96 16.32
C VAL A 112 -6.45 18.30 16.76
N LYS A 113 -7.27 18.91 15.90
CA LYS A 113 -7.93 20.19 16.23
C LYS A 113 -8.84 20.04 17.43
N GLY A 114 -8.72 20.97 18.38
CA GLY A 114 -9.54 21.02 19.58
C GLY A 114 -9.05 20.11 20.70
N VAL A 115 -7.91 19.46 20.55
CA VAL A 115 -7.24 18.70 21.60
C VAL A 115 -6.23 19.60 22.28
N GLU A 116 -6.32 19.71 23.60
CA GLU A 116 -5.29 20.32 24.43
C GLU A 116 -4.19 19.28 24.69
N TYR A 117 -2.96 19.61 24.31
CA TYR A 117 -1.81 18.73 24.46
C TYR A 117 -1.18 18.89 25.83
N THR A 118 -1.09 17.79 26.56
CA THR A 118 -0.48 17.67 27.88
C THR A 118 0.64 16.61 27.83
N LYS A 119 1.38 16.46 28.91
CA LYS A 119 2.36 15.38 29.04
C LYS A 119 1.72 13.97 28.99
N GLU A 120 0.43 13.87 29.22
CA GLU A 120 -0.30 12.59 29.28
C GLU A 120 -0.87 12.16 27.93
N ASN A 121 -0.88 13.04 26.92
CA ASN A 121 -1.40 12.76 25.60
C ASN A 121 -0.50 13.25 24.43
N SER A 122 0.71 13.69 24.73
CA SER A 122 1.69 14.15 23.72
C SER A 122 2.83 13.13 23.61
N PHE A 123 2.57 12.07 22.84
CA PHE A 123 3.48 10.95 22.66
C PHE A 123 4.03 10.90 21.23
N TYR A 124 5.13 10.19 21.07
CA TYR A 124 5.80 9.97 19.80
C TYR A 124 5.72 8.52 19.36
N ALA A 125 6.01 8.26 18.08
CA ALA A 125 6.03 6.91 17.55
C ALA A 125 6.99 5.98 18.33
N THR A 126 8.07 6.52 18.89
CA THR A 126 9.00 5.77 19.75
C THR A 126 8.31 5.19 20.99
N ASP A 127 7.47 6.00 21.65
CA ASP A 127 6.72 5.54 22.82
C ASP A 127 5.78 4.39 22.45
N LEU A 128 5.09 4.54 21.30
CA LEU A 128 4.18 3.50 20.81
C LEU A 128 4.92 2.19 20.46
N VAL A 129 6.12 2.28 19.85
CA VAL A 129 6.95 1.10 19.58
C VAL A 129 7.30 0.41 20.90
N GLN A 130 7.78 1.13 21.90
CA GLN A 130 8.11 0.56 23.23
C GLN A 130 6.88 -0.11 23.86
N TRP A 131 5.73 0.57 23.88
CA TRP A 131 4.50 0.00 24.45
C TRP A 131 4.04 -1.26 23.71
N ALA A 132 4.21 -1.31 22.39
CA ALA A 132 3.87 -2.49 21.61
C ALA A 132 4.81 -3.67 21.95
N ARG A 133 6.09 -3.39 22.19
CA ARG A 133 7.08 -4.41 22.59
C ARG A 133 6.90 -4.90 24.02
N ASP A 134 6.29 -4.10 24.87
CA ASP A 134 5.96 -4.45 26.26
C ASP A 134 4.75 -5.42 26.38
N ILE A 135 4.16 -5.88 25.27
CA ILE A 135 3.07 -6.85 25.28
C ILE A 135 3.65 -8.28 25.15
N PRO A 136 3.80 -9.03 26.26
CA PRO A 136 4.50 -10.31 26.23
C PRO A 136 3.82 -11.36 25.34
N GLU A 137 2.49 -11.36 25.32
CA GLU A 137 1.66 -12.36 24.63
C GLU A 137 1.84 -12.34 23.10
N TYR A 138 2.34 -11.23 22.54
CA TYR A 138 2.50 -11.05 21.10
C TYR A 138 3.94 -10.76 20.68
N LYS A 139 4.92 -10.93 21.57
CA LYS A 139 6.32 -10.56 21.35
C LYS A 139 6.89 -11.13 20.04
N ASP A 140 6.56 -12.38 19.70
CA ASP A 140 7.08 -13.09 18.54
C ASP A 140 6.19 -12.97 17.29
N GLU A 141 4.97 -12.48 17.43
CA GLU A 141 3.98 -12.40 16.36
C GLU A 141 3.78 -10.97 15.86
N LEU A 142 3.92 -9.96 16.74
CA LEU A 142 3.68 -8.57 16.42
C LEU A 142 4.84 -7.97 15.64
N SER A 143 4.55 -7.52 14.42
CA SER A 143 5.48 -6.74 13.62
C SER A 143 5.16 -5.25 13.75
N VAL A 144 6.16 -4.46 14.08
CA VAL A 144 6.03 -3.00 14.26
C VAL A 144 6.93 -2.29 13.26
N SER A 145 6.34 -1.54 12.36
CA SER A 145 7.07 -0.65 11.44
C SER A 145 6.95 0.81 11.88
N VAL A 146 7.81 1.64 11.36
CA VAL A 146 7.84 3.09 11.61
C VAL A 146 8.04 3.86 10.32
N ALA A 147 7.61 5.14 10.32
CA ALA A 147 7.81 6.01 9.18
C ALA A 147 9.23 6.60 9.15
N GLY A 148 9.85 6.61 7.95
CA GLY A 148 11.06 7.35 7.61
C GLY A 148 10.75 8.46 6.60
N HIS A 149 11.53 9.54 6.57
CA HIS A 149 11.33 10.67 5.65
C HIS A 149 12.63 10.93 4.90
N PRO A 150 12.72 10.52 3.62
CA PRO A 150 13.97 10.61 2.85
C PRO A 150 14.51 12.02 2.69
N VAL A 151 13.66 13.03 2.74
CA VAL A 151 14.05 14.44 2.67
C VAL A 151 14.08 15.14 4.04
N GLY A 152 13.92 14.39 5.14
CA GLY A 152 13.73 14.95 6.49
C GLY A 152 12.24 15.21 6.79
N HIS A 153 11.91 15.24 8.08
CA HIS A 153 10.57 15.56 8.53
C HIS A 153 10.41 17.07 8.67
N PRO A 154 9.31 17.70 8.20
CA PRO A 154 9.15 19.16 8.24
C PRO A 154 9.22 19.76 9.65
N ASN A 155 8.94 18.99 10.68
CA ASN A 155 9.00 19.43 12.09
C ASN A 155 10.38 19.21 12.74
N CYS A 156 11.38 18.68 12.02
CA CYS A 156 12.75 18.56 12.53
C CYS A 156 13.56 19.77 12.12
N SER A 157 14.47 20.21 12.98
CA SER A 157 15.34 21.37 12.71
C SER A 157 16.41 21.06 11.65
N SER A 158 16.73 19.78 11.47
CA SER A 158 17.72 19.32 10.49
C SER A 158 17.46 17.89 10.03
N TYR A 159 18.02 17.55 8.87
CA TYR A 159 18.01 16.17 8.36
C TYR A 159 18.75 15.20 9.30
N SER A 160 19.85 15.64 9.91
CA SER A 160 20.59 14.83 10.87
C SER A 160 19.76 14.50 12.11
N GLU A 161 19.03 15.48 12.65
CA GLU A 161 18.11 15.25 13.77
C GLU A 161 17.01 14.25 13.40
N HIS A 162 16.45 14.38 12.20
CA HIS A 162 15.46 13.42 11.70
C HIS A 162 16.03 11.98 11.68
N LEU A 163 17.25 11.81 11.19
CA LEU A 163 17.92 10.50 11.16
C LEU A 163 18.12 9.93 12.58
N GLN A 164 18.49 10.77 13.56
CA GLN A 164 18.61 10.33 14.96
C GLN A 164 17.25 9.91 15.54
N HIS A 165 16.16 10.64 15.26
CA HIS A 165 14.83 10.25 15.66
C HIS A 165 14.41 8.91 15.04
N LEU A 166 14.77 8.67 13.77
CA LEU A 166 14.52 7.38 13.13
C LEU A 166 15.32 6.26 13.80
N LYS A 167 16.59 6.51 14.11
CA LYS A 167 17.45 5.56 14.84
C LYS A 167 16.82 5.20 16.20
N THR A 168 16.39 6.18 16.97
CA THR A 168 15.73 5.94 18.26
C THR A 168 14.47 5.07 18.13
N LYS A 169 13.66 5.25 17.07
CA LYS A 169 12.51 4.39 16.80
C LYS A 169 12.91 2.94 16.48
N VAL A 170 14.00 2.75 15.76
CA VAL A 170 14.53 1.41 15.44
C VAL A 170 15.12 0.75 16.68
N GLU A 171 15.88 1.48 17.48
CA GLU A 171 16.44 1.00 18.76
C GLU A 171 15.34 0.67 19.78
N ALA A 172 14.20 1.36 19.75
CA ALA A 172 13.03 1.02 20.55
C ALA A 172 12.38 -0.31 20.12
N GLY A 173 12.77 -0.88 18.97
CA GLY A 173 12.34 -2.19 18.54
C GLY A 173 11.50 -2.21 17.25
N ALA A 174 11.55 -1.18 16.41
CA ALA A 174 10.90 -1.26 15.10
C ALA A 174 11.59 -2.30 14.20
N ASP A 175 10.80 -3.13 13.50
CA ASP A 175 11.29 -4.23 12.67
C ASP A 175 11.73 -3.78 11.28
N PHE A 176 11.07 -2.76 10.73
CA PHE A 176 11.38 -2.18 9.42
C PHE A 176 10.81 -0.77 9.29
N VAL A 177 11.25 -0.07 8.26
CA VAL A 177 10.85 1.31 7.96
C VAL A 177 10.04 1.33 6.67
N ILE A 178 8.95 2.10 6.64
CA ILE A 178 8.25 2.51 5.42
C ILE A 178 8.53 3.99 5.24
N THR A 179 9.01 4.40 4.05
CA THR A 179 9.34 5.82 3.86
C THR A 179 8.14 6.64 3.40
N GLN A 180 8.14 7.93 3.75
CA GLN A 180 7.34 8.92 3.02
C GLN A 180 7.74 8.87 1.54
N PHE A 181 6.79 9.26 0.66
CA PHE A 181 7.10 9.32 -0.77
C PHE A 181 8.22 10.33 -1.07
N PHE A 182 8.85 10.12 -2.18
CA PHE A 182 9.87 10.97 -2.79
C PHE A 182 9.64 10.95 -4.32
N LEU A 183 10.34 11.81 -5.05
CA LEU A 183 10.11 11.99 -6.48
C LEU A 183 11.34 11.68 -7.35
N GLU A 184 12.45 11.26 -6.77
CA GLU A 184 13.70 10.89 -7.46
C GLU A 184 14.33 9.69 -6.75
N ALA A 185 14.75 8.67 -7.49
CA ALA A 185 15.27 7.42 -6.94
C ALA A 185 16.54 7.65 -6.09
N GLU A 186 17.36 8.61 -6.48
CA GLU A 186 18.58 9.01 -5.79
C GLU A 186 18.33 9.49 -4.35
N VAL A 187 17.19 10.17 -4.11
CA VAL A 187 16.80 10.64 -2.78
C VAL A 187 16.62 9.45 -1.82
N PHE A 188 15.98 8.39 -2.28
CA PHE A 188 15.83 7.18 -1.47
C PHE A 188 17.17 6.44 -1.30
N ALA A 189 17.97 6.33 -2.35
CA ALA A 189 19.27 5.69 -2.30
C ALA A 189 20.16 6.38 -1.25
N GLN A 190 20.28 7.70 -1.31
CA GLN A 190 21.04 8.49 -0.35
C GLN A 190 20.52 8.32 1.08
N PHE A 191 19.20 8.41 1.27
CA PHE A 191 18.57 8.21 2.59
C PHE A 191 18.90 6.84 3.18
N LYS A 192 18.82 5.79 2.37
CA LYS A 192 19.16 4.42 2.78
C LYS A 192 20.62 4.31 3.21
N ASP A 193 21.53 4.90 2.44
CA ASP A 193 22.97 4.91 2.76
C ASP A 193 23.24 5.67 4.04
N ASP A 194 22.61 6.81 4.25
CA ASP A 194 22.77 7.62 5.47
C ASP A 194 22.21 6.90 6.69
N CYS A 195 21.08 6.19 6.55
CA CYS A 195 20.56 5.30 7.58
C CYS A 195 21.59 4.21 7.95
N ARG A 196 22.22 3.58 6.97
CA ARG A 196 23.24 2.56 7.22
C ARG A 196 24.48 3.11 7.95
N LYS A 197 24.95 4.31 7.57
CA LYS A 197 26.09 4.98 8.23
C LYS A 197 25.87 5.21 9.71
N ILE A 198 24.62 5.46 10.14
CA ILE A 198 24.31 5.66 11.56
C ILE A 198 23.85 4.39 12.28
N GLY A 199 23.93 3.23 11.61
CA GLY A 199 23.64 1.92 12.22
C GLY A 199 22.17 1.46 12.15
N ILE A 200 21.33 2.08 11.32
CA ILE A 200 19.98 1.57 11.04
C ILE A 200 20.10 0.42 10.04
N ASN A 201 19.97 -0.83 10.51
CA ASN A 201 20.18 -2.03 9.70
C ASN A 201 18.89 -2.79 9.36
N VAL A 202 17.75 -2.37 9.85
CA VAL A 202 16.46 -2.95 9.48
C VAL A 202 16.09 -2.67 8.01
N PRO A 203 15.23 -3.47 7.38
CA PRO A 203 14.72 -3.18 6.03
C PRO A 203 14.08 -1.80 5.93
N ILE A 204 14.30 -1.10 4.82
CA ILE A 204 13.70 0.19 4.51
C ILE A 204 12.96 0.04 3.18
N LEU A 205 11.64 0.22 3.21
CA LEU A 205 10.76 0.11 2.05
C LEU A 205 10.44 1.50 1.49
N PRO A 206 10.76 1.77 0.22
CA PRO A 206 10.42 3.05 -0.42
C PRO A 206 8.93 3.20 -0.63
N GLY A 207 8.40 4.36 -0.25
CA GLY A 207 7.03 4.77 -0.51
C GLY A 207 6.89 5.36 -1.91
N ILE A 208 6.09 4.73 -2.77
CA ILE A 208 5.86 5.11 -4.16
C ILE A 208 4.49 5.73 -4.32
N LEU A 209 4.43 7.01 -4.69
CA LEU A 209 3.18 7.75 -4.79
C LEU A 209 2.59 7.69 -6.20
N LEU A 210 1.31 7.31 -6.28
CA LEU A 210 0.48 7.42 -7.49
C LEU A 210 -0.43 8.64 -7.36
N PHE A 211 0.06 9.83 -7.72
CA PHE A 211 -0.76 11.04 -7.60
C PHE A 211 -1.82 11.17 -8.70
N ARG A 212 -2.97 11.76 -8.35
CA ARG A 212 -4.16 11.83 -9.22
C ARG A 212 -4.18 13.05 -10.14
N SER A 213 -3.58 14.15 -9.70
CA SER A 213 -3.58 15.44 -10.38
C SER A 213 -2.44 16.30 -9.88
N ALA A 214 -2.11 17.36 -10.61
CA ALA A 214 -1.12 18.35 -10.20
C ALA A 214 -1.47 18.95 -8.83
N VAL A 215 -2.73 19.32 -8.62
CA VAL A 215 -3.21 19.89 -7.35
C VAL A 215 -3.02 18.91 -6.19
N SER A 216 -3.33 17.62 -6.40
CA SER A 216 -3.14 16.62 -5.35
C SER A 216 -1.67 16.42 -5.01
N LEU A 217 -0.78 16.39 -6.01
CA LEU A 217 0.67 16.27 -5.75
C LEU A 217 1.21 17.49 -5.00
N ILE A 218 0.87 18.70 -5.44
CA ILE A 218 1.32 19.93 -4.77
C ILE A 218 0.90 19.92 -3.30
N ARG A 219 -0.39 19.65 -3.04
CA ARG A 219 -0.92 19.63 -1.67
C ARG A 219 -0.23 18.57 -0.79
N ILE A 220 -0.05 17.35 -1.31
CA ILE A 220 0.59 16.28 -0.53
C ILE A 220 2.06 16.60 -0.30
N ALA A 221 2.75 17.17 -1.30
CA ALA A 221 4.15 17.55 -1.20
C ALA A 221 4.35 18.66 -0.14
N GLU A 222 3.49 19.66 -0.11
CA GLU A 222 3.50 20.71 0.92
C GLU A 222 3.29 20.13 2.32
N LEU A 223 2.30 19.25 2.51
CA LEU A 223 2.01 18.63 3.80
C LEU A 223 3.15 17.72 4.28
N SER A 224 3.88 17.11 3.36
CA SER A 224 4.95 16.14 3.67
C SER A 224 6.35 16.77 3.65
N GLY A 225 6.47 18.05 3.36
CA GLY A 225 7.76 18.74 3.22
C GLY A 225 8.59 18.29 2.01
N VAL A 226 7.96 17.63 1.02
CA VAL A 226 8.64 17.11 -0.17
C VAL A 226 8.71 18.19 -1.25
N SER A 227 9.91 18.55 -1.67
CA SER A 227 10.10 19.46 -2.80
C SER A 227 9.78 18.78 -4.12
N ILE A 228 8.98 19.42 -4.97
CA ILE A 228 8.70 18.93 -6.33
C ILE A 228 9.81 19.43 -7.26
N PRO A 229 10.58 18.52 -7.91
CA PRO A 229 11.63 18.89 -8.85
C PRO A 229 11.14 19.77 -10.01
N SER A 230 12.01 20.65 -10.50
CA SER A 230 11.64 21.65 -11.53
C SER A 230 11.15 21.00 -12.83
N HIS A 231 11.72 19.87 -13.23
CA HIS A 231 11.31 19.14 -14.43
C HIS A 231 9.88 18.58 -14.28
N ILE A 232 9.51 18.08 -13.08
CA ILE A 232 8.14 17.62 -12.80
C ILE A 232 7.17 18.81 -12.81
N ARG A 233 7.54 19.94 -12.17
CA ARG A 233 6.70 21.15 -12.20
C ARG A 233 6.40 21.61 -13.61
N LYS A 234 7.41 21.63 -14.50
CA LYS A 234 7.22 21.99 -15.93
C LYS A 234 6.22 21.08 -16.62
N ILE A 235 6.27 19.76 -16.39
CA ILE A 235 5.33 18.80 -16.98
C ILE A 235 3.91 19.03 -16.46
N LEU A 236 3.77 19.27 -15.16
CA LEU A 236 2.46 19.54 -14.54
C LEU A 236 1.82 20.83 -15.09
N GLU A 237 2.61 21.89 -15.26
CA GLU A 237 2.14 23.14 -15.83
C GLU A 237 1.76 22.99 -17.30
N ALA A 238 2.58 22.30 -18.11
CA ALA A 238 2.28 22.05 -19.52
C ALA A 238 0.99 21.23 -19.73
N ASN A 239 0.58 20.47 -18.71
CA ASN A 239 -0.62 19.64 -18.73
C ASN A 239 -1.71 20.14 -17.76
N LYS A 240 -1.68 21.42 -17.41
CA LYS A 240 -2.66 22.06 -16.55
C LYS A 240 -4.08 21.86 -17.08
N GLY A 241 -4.97 21.30 -16.25
CA GLY A 241 -6.34 20.97 -16.65
C GLY A 241 -6.53 19.61 -17.35
N ASN A 242 -5.47 18.97 -17.83
CA ASN A 242 -5.54 17.64 -18.43
C ASN A 242 -5.24 16.55 -17.40
N ILE A 243 -6.26 16.16 -16.63
CA ILE A 243 -6.13 15.16 -15.57
C ILE A 243 -5.64 13.81 -16.12
N ALA A 244 -6.05 13.44 -17.32
CA ALA A 244 -5.65 12.15 -17.92
C ALA A 244 -4.14 12.14 -18.25
N ALA A 245 -3.61 13.23 -18.83
CA ALA A 245 -2.18 13.36 -19.09
C ALA A 245 -1.36 13.33 -17.80
N VAL A 246 -1.81 14.04 -16.76
CA VAL A 246 -1.13 14.04 -15.45
C VAL A 246 -1.14 12.65 -14.80
N ARG A 247 -2.24 11.90 -14.88
CA ARG A 247 -2.29 10.51 -14.37
C ARG A 247 -1.38 9.56 -15.13
N ASN A 248 -1.32 9.68 -16.46
CA ASN A 248 -0.42 8.89 -17.29
C ASN A 248 1.05 9.20 -16.96
N TYR A 249 1.35 10.48 -16.74
CA TYR A 249 2.68 10.89 -16.29
C TYR A 249 3.01 10.32 -14.90
N ALA A 250 2.09 10.43 -13.93
CA ALA A 250 2.28 9.88 -12.59
C ALA A 250 2.58 8.39 -12.61
N LEU A 251 1.84 7.63 -13.43
CA LEU A 251 2.06 6.20 -13.61
C LEU A 251 3.42 5.91 -14.25
N HIS A 252 3.80 6.67 -15.28
CA HIS A 252 5.09 6.51 -15.94
C HIS A 252 6.25 6.85 -14.98
N HIS A 253 6.15 7.96 -14.27
CA HIS A 253 7.14 8.40 -13.30
C HIS A 253 7.32 7.36 -12.17
N ALA A 254 6.23 6.89 -11.58
CA ALA A 254 6.27 5.84 -10.57
C ALA A 254 6.89 4.54 -11.10
N TYR A 255 6.60 4.17 -12.36
CA TYR A 255 7.18 3.01 -13.01
C TYR A 255 8.69 3.15 -13.19
N GLU A 256 9.18 4.25 -13.78
CA GLU A 256 10.62 4.42 -14.04
C GLU A 256 11.41 4.47 -12.73
N MET A 257 10.92 5.20 -11.73
CA MET A 257 11.54 5.26 -10.41
C MET A 257 11.57 3.88 -9.73
N SER A 258 10.46 3.15 -9.73
CA SER A 258 10.40 1.81 -9.14
C SER A 258 11.30 0.81 -9.87
N ARG A 259 11.33 0.88 -11.22
CA ARG A 259 12.19 0.05 -12.05
C ARG A 259 13.67 0.31 -11.75
N GLU A 260 14.04 1.57 -11.60
CA GLU A 260 15.41 1.95 -11.26
C GLU A 260 15.82 1.39 -9.88
N LEU A 261 14.99 1.60 -8.85
CA LEU A 261 15.23 1.11 -7.50
C LEU A 261 15.41 -0.42 -7.46
N LEU A 262 14.56 -1.16 -8.19
CA LEU A 262 14.62 -2.61 -8.24
C LEU A 262 15.78 -3.12 -9.11
N SER A 263 16.02 -2.51 -10.28
CA SER A 263 17.05 -3.00 -11.22
C SER A 263 18.49 -2.73 -10.75
N LYS A 264 18.68 -1.66 -9.98
CA LYS A 264 19.95 -1.34 -9.31
C LYS A 264 20.10 -2.04 -7.96
N GLU A 265 19.17 -2.89 -7.58
CA GLU A 265 19.12 -3.59 -6.28
C GLU A 265 19.19 -2.65 -5.06
N ILE A 266 18.77 -1.40 -5.23
CA ILE A 266 18.71 -0.44 -4.12
C ILE A 266 17.66 -0.91 -3.10
N THR A 267 16.58 -1.53 -3.56
CA THR A 267 15.58 -2.21 -2.74
C THR A 267 15.06 -3.46 -3.43
N HIS A 268 14.45 -4.36 -2.65
CA HIS A 268 13.71 -5.52 -3.16
C HIS A 268 12.20 -5.41 -2.88
N GLY A 269 11.78 -4.46 -2.03
CA GLY A 269 10.37 -4.22 -1.69
C GLY A 269 9.92 -2.81 -2.05
N LEU A 270 8.67 -2.67 -2.50
CA LEU A 270 8.02 -1.39 -2.78
C LEU A 270 6.77 -1.26 -1.92
N HIS A 271 6.56 -0.10 -1.32
CA HIS A 271 5.30 0.26 -0.68
C HIS A 271 4.54 1.26 -1.55
N ILE A 272 3.35 0.90 -2.03
CA ILE A 272 2.60 1.71 -2.99
C ILE A 272 1.50 2.49 -2.29
N TYR A 273 1.63 3.81 -2.27
CA TYR A 273 0.57 4.73 -1.88
C TYR A 273 -0.47 4.80 -2.98
N THR A 274 -1.47 3.92 -2.89
CA THR A 274 -2.44 3.71 -3.99
C THR A 274 -3.36 4.89 -4.21
N MET A 275 -3.52 5.75 -3.22
CA MET A 275 -4.51 6.84 -3.22
C MET A 275 -5.92 6.32 -3.59
N ASN A 276 -6.22 5.07 -3.24
CA ASN A 276 -7.42 4.34 -3.64
C ASN A 276 -7.65 4.34 -5.16
N GLN A 277 -6.58 4.17 -5.94
CA GLN A 277 -6.60 4.07 -7.41
C GLN A 277 -6.22 2.65 -7.85
N PRO A 278 -7.14 1.68 -7.77
CA PRO A 278 -6.82 0.27 -8.03
C PRO A 278 -6.36 0.01 -9.48
N GLU A 279 -6.85 0.80 -10.43
CA GLU A 279 -6.49 0.69 -11.84
C GLU A 279 -5.04 1.12 -12.09
N SER A 280 -4.65 2.30 -11.57
CA SER A 280 -3.28 2.80 -11.71
C SER A 280 -2.28 1.91 -10.98
N SER A 281 -2.62 1.46 -9.76
CA SER A 281 -1.78 0.55 -8.98
C SER A 281 -1.60 -0.79 -9.71
N GLY A 282 -2.69 -1.34 -10.26
CA GLY A 282 -2.64 -2.58 -11.04
C GLY A 282 -1.80 -2.45 -12.31
N LEU A 283 -1.88 -1.31 -13.01
CA LEU A 283 -1.06 -1.05 -14.20
C LEU A 283 0.43 -0.92 -13.84
N LEU A 284 0.76 -0.22 -12.75
CA LEU A 284 2.12 -0.11 -12.25
C LEU A 284 2.72 -1.50 -11.98
N LEU A 285 2.02 -2.30 -11.17
CA LEU A 285 2.49 -3.63 -10.77
C LEU A 285 2.65 -4.59 -11.95
N ARG A 286 1.76 -4.53 -12.94
CA ARG A 286 1.90 -5.32 -14.18
C ARG A 286 3.12 -4.89 -14.98
N ARG A 287 3.34 -3.59 -15.15
CA ARG A 287 4.53 -3.07 -15.86
C ARG A 287 5.82 -3.48 -15.17
N LEU A 288 5.83 -3.56 -13.84
CA LEU A 288 6.98 -4.01 -13.06
C LEU A 288 7.15 -5.54 -13.05
N GLY A 289 6.18 -6.31 -13.59
CA GLY A 289 6.18 -7.77 -13.53
C GLY A 289 5.89 -8.33 -12.13
N LEU A 290 5.40 -7.50 -11.20
CA LEU A 290 5.08 -7.88 -9.83
C LEU A 290 3.64 -8.38 -9.66
N TRP A 291 2.76 -8.11 -10.63
CA TRP A 291 1.41 -8.65 -10.63
C TRP A 291 1.45 -10.11 -11.07
N GLN A 292 1.43 -11.00 -10.12
CA GLN A 292 1.10 -12.39 -10.39
C GLN A 292 -0.42 -12.51 -10.34
N THR A 293 -1.03 -12.91 -11.45
CA THR A 293 -2.45 -13.30 -11.47
C THR A 293 -2.52 -14.59 -10.66
N VAL A 294 -2.95 -14.47 -9.41
CA VAL A 294 -3.03 -15.64 -8.55
C VAL A 294 -4.19 -16.50 -9.04
N SER A 295 -3.89 -17.72 -9.39
CA SER A 295 -4.87 -18.82 -9.52
C SER A 295 -5.54 -19.18 -8.17
N VAL A 296 -5.37 -18.39 -7.14
CA VAL A 296 -5.93 -18.56 -5.79
C VAL A 296 -7.45 -18.54 -5.77
N LEU A 297 -8.07 -17.88 -6.75
CA LEU A 297 -9.51 -18.05 -6.94
C LEU A 297 -9.91 -19.51 -7.17
N GLU A 298 -9.06 -20.32 -7.77
CA GLU A 298 -9.32 -21.73 -7.96
C GLU A 298 -9.31 -22.51 -6.64
N HIS A 299 -8.41 -22.20 -5.73
CA HIS A 299 -8.25 -23.01 -4.50
C HIS A 299 -9.25 -22.64 -3.39
N GLN A 300 -9.62 -21.37 -3.25
CA GLN A 300 -10.52 -20.93 -2.19
C GLN A 300 -11.99 -20.99 -2.56
N LEU A 301 -12.32 -20.83 -3.83
CA LEU A 301 -13.68 -21.10 -4.33
C LEU A 301 -14.04 -22.59 -4.29
N LEU A 302 -13.05 -23.48 -4.24
CA LEU A 302 -13.26 -24.91 -4.13
C LEU A 302 -13.56 -25.40 -2.70
N GLN A 303 -13.41 -24.59 -1.67
CA GLN A 303 -13.57 -25.01 -0.28
C GLN A 303 -14.73 -24.38 0.50
N GLY A 304 -15.48 -23.46 -0.08
CA GLY A 304 -16.58 -22.77 0.59
C GLY A 304 -17.97 -23.17 0.08
N PRO A 305 -19.07 -22.80 0.76
CA PRO A 305 -20.43 -23.09 0.32
C PRO A 305 -20.82 -22.43 -1.01
N LEU A 306 -19.97 -21.58 -1.59
CA LEU A 306 -20.08 -21.01 -2.94
C LEU A 306 -19.36 -21.85 -4.01
N THR A 307 -19.04 -23.07 -3.72
CA THR A 307 -18.25 -24.04 -4.52
C THR A 307 -18.78 -24.35 -5.92
N LYS A 308 -19.85 -23.76 -6.36
CA LYS A 308 -20.43 -24.05 -7.70
C LYS A 308 -20.16 -22.97 -8.76
N ILE A 309 -19.35 -21.95 -8.47
CA ILE A 309 -18.98 -20.92 -9.44
C ILE A 309 -17.49 -21.06 -9.77
N VAL A 310 -17.18 -21.93 -10.75
CA VAL A 310 -15.82 -22.03 -11.30
C VAL A 310 -15.60 -20.86 -12.25
N CYS A 311 -14.90 -19.84 -11.80
CA CYS A 311 -14.35 -18.81 -12.69
C CYS A 311 -12.94 -19.24 -13.11
N LYS A 312 -12.76 -19.67 -14.36
CA LYS A 312 -11.43 -19.85 -14.94
C LYS A 312 -10.75 -18.50 -15.07
N VAL A 313 -9.69 -18.28 -14.34
CA VAL A 313 -8.79 -17.14 -14.54
C VAL A 313 -7.97 -17.41 -15.79
N ILE A 314 -8.10 -16.58 -16.82
CA ILE A 314 -7.26 -16.66 -18.00
C ILE A 314 -5.84 -16.27 -17.58
N HIS A 315 -4.95 -17.23 -17.62
CA HIS A 315 -3.53 -17.01 -17.37
C HIS A 315 -2.96 -16.21 -18.56
N VAL A 316 -2.67 -14.94 -18.32
CA VAL A 316 -1.88 -14.13 -19.28
C VAL A 316 -0.42 -14.31 -18.87
N PRO A 317 0.40 -15.00 -19.65
CA PRO A 317 1.81 -15.15 -19.32
C PRO A 317 2.46 -13.77 -19.21
N VAL A 318 3.14 -13.52 -18.10
CA VAL A 318 4.00 -12.33 -17.96
C VAL A 318 5.17 -12.53 -18.94
N PRO A 319 5.36 -11.67 -19.94
CA PRO A 319 6.48 -11.82 -20.86
C PRO A 319 7.79 -11.73 -20.07
N LYS A 320 8.63 -12.76 -20.19
CA LYS A 320 10.03 -12.65 -19.74
C LYS A 320 10.64 -11.42 -20.42
N ARG A 321 11.50 -10.69 -19.70
CA ARG A 321 12.25 -9.51 -20.18
C ARG A 321 12.61 -9.64 -21.66
N THR A 322 11.85 -9.02 -22.53
CA THR A 322 12.11 -8.97 -23.95
C THR A 322 11.89 -7.54 -24.41
N LYS A 323 12.59 -7.14 -25.47
CA LYS A 323 12.52 -5.81 -26.13
C LYS A 323 11.09 -5.36 -26.53
N VAL A 324 10.08 -6.20 -26.32
CA VAL A 324 8.66 -5.96 -26.62
C VAL A 324 8.03 -4.86 -25.74
N TRP A 325 8.62 -4.57 -24.60
CA TRP A 325 8.11 -3.55 -23.67
C TRP A 325 8.27 -2.11 -24.17
N ASP A 326 9.09 -1.89 -25.19
CA ASP A 326 9.29 -0.54 -25.75
C ASP A 326 8.19 -0.11 -26.72
N LYS A 327 7.34 -1.04 -27.20
CA LYS A 327 6.18 -0.71 -28.05
C LYS A 327 4.92 -0.56 -27.22
N ARG A 328 4.80 0.54 -26.51
CA ARG A 328 3.81 0.84 -25.46
C ARG A 328 2.36 0.85 -25.94
N ALA A 329 2.11 1.21 -27.18
CA ALA A 329 0.75 1.34 -27.72
C ALA A 329 0.05 -0.02 -27.90
N ASP A 330 0.80 -1.03 -28.32
CA ASP A 330 0.25 -2.33 -28.68
C ASP A 330 -0.14 -3.19 -27.48
N TYR A 331 0.43 -2.91 -26.30
CA TYR A 331 0.16 -3.69 -25.08
C TYR A 331 -1.02 -3.16 -24.27
N VAL A 332 -1.28 -1.87 -24.33
CA VAL A 332 -2.42 -1.23 -23.63
C VAL A 332 -3.69 -1.33 -24.48
N ALA A 333 -3.59 -1.28 -25.80
CA ALA A 333 -4.71 -1.33 -26.72
C ALA A 333 -5.62 -2.57 -26.53
N PRO A 334 -5.12 -3.80 -26.36
CA PRO A 334 -5.96 -4.97 -26.13
C PRO A 334 -6.81 -4.91 -24.86
N TYR A 335 -6.29 -4.27 -23.81
CA TYR A 335 -7.01 -4.12 -22.55
C TYR A 335 -8.07 -3.01 -22.57
N LEU A 336 -7.83 -1.97 -23.37
CA LEU A 336 -8.77 -0.88 -23.56
C LEU A 336 -9.86 -1.19 -24.58
N THR A 337 -9.55 -2.01 -25.58
CA THR A 337 -10.45 -2.36 -26.68
C THR A 337 -11.21 -3.67 -26.47
N GLY A 338 -10.94 -4.42 -25.41
CA GLY A 338 -11.57 -5.71 -25.12
C GLY A 338 -11.06 -6.85 -26.01
N LYS A 339 -9.92 -6.70 -26.69
CA LYS A 339 -9.28 -7.75 -27.50
C LYS A 339 -8.00 -8.25 -26.85
N LEU A 340 -7.82 -9.56 -26.78
CA LEU A 340 -6.57 -10.20 -26.36
C LEU A 340 -5.78 -10.69 -27.58
N PRO A 341 -4.45 -10.83 -27.48
CA PRO A 341 -3.57 -11.26 -28.59
C PRO A 341 -3.94 -12.62 -29.19
N ASN A 342 -4.69 -13.46 -28.47
CA ASN A 342 -5.13 -14.79 -28.89
C ASN A 342 -6.55 -14.82 -29.50
N GLY A 343 -7.12 -13.68 -29.84
CA GLY A 343 -8.44 -13.59 -30.50
C GLY A 343 -9.65 -13.76 -29.57
N VAL A 344 -9.45 -13.88 -28.26
CA VAL A 344 -10.56 -13.96 -27.29
C VAL A 344 -11.23 -12.58 -27.18
N ARG A 345 -12.55 -12.51 -27.40
CA ARG A 345 -13.35 -11.30 -27.23
C ARG A 345 -14.01 -11.25 -25.86
N PHE A 346 -13.94 -10.12 -25.18
CA PHE A 346 -14.82 -9.83 -24.05
C PHE A 346 -16.14 -9.30 -24.56
N THR A 347 -17.24 -9.95 -24.21
CA THR A 347 -18.57 -9.37 -24.39
C THR A 347 -18.79 -8.30 -23.31
N LYS A 348 -19.12 -7.07 -23.71
CA LYS A 348 -19.53 -6.00 -22.82
C LYS A 348 -20.78 -6.46 -22.06
N CYS A 349 -20.70 -6.64 -20.76
CA CYS A 349 -21.90 -6.66 -19.92
C CYS A 349 -22.44 -5.23 -19.80
N SER A 350 -23.68 -5.04 -20.14
CA SER A 350 -24.40 -3.76 -20.17
C SER A 350 -24.71 -3.17 -18.79
N HIS A 351 -24.15 -3.68 -17.70
CA HIS A 351 -24.36 -3.18 -16.35
C HIS A 351 -23.08 -2.54 -15.79
N PRO A 352 -23.13 -1.28 -15.33
CA PRO A 352 -21.95 -0.52 -14.91
C PRO A 352 -21.32 -0.95 -13.57
N VAL A 353 -21.82 -1.98 -12.92
CA VAL A 353 -21.46 -2.28 -11.51
C VAL A 353 -20.69 -3.59 -11.32
N HIS A 354 -20.60 -4.46 -12.33
CA HIS A 354 -19.91 -5.74 -12.17
C HIS A 354 -19.06 -6.09 -13.38
N VAL A 355 -17.75 -6.20 -13.22
CA VAL A 355 -16.93 -6.98 -14.13
C VAL A 355 -17.16 -8.44 -13.76
N ARG A 356 -18.07 -9.09 -14.46
CA ARG A 356 -18.24 -10.53 -14.42
C ARG A 356 -17.36 -11.13 -15.49
N PHE A 357 -16.50 -12.04 -15.11
CA PHE A 357 -15.83 -12.92 -16.06
C PHE A 357 -16.83 -14.03 -16.41
N CYS A 358 -17.36 -13.99 -17.60
CA CYS A 358 -18.11 -15.13 -18.15
C CYS A 358 -17.15 -16.00 -18.95
N SER A 359 -16.97 -17.24 -18.56
CA SER A 359 -16.38 -18.27 -19.41
C SER A 359 -17.51 -18.93 -20.23
N CYS A 360 -17.57 -18.63 -21.51
CA CYS A 360 -18.39 -19.44 -22.42
C CYS A 360 -17.57 -20.67 -22.82
N PHE A 361 -17.91 -21.82 -22.28
CA PHE A 361 -17.47 -23.10 -22.80
C PHE A 361 -18.67 -23.78 -23.48
N ASN A 362 -18.48 -24.17 -24.72
CA ASN A 362 -19.35 -25.06 -25.50
C ASN A 362 -20.83 -24.73 -25.51
N GLY A 363 -21.25 -23.60 -26.06
CA GLY A 363 -22.57 -23.43 -26.64
C GLY A 363 -23.81 -23.70 -25.76
N ARG A 364 -23.66 -23.82 -24.42
CA ARG A 364 -24.81 -23.94 -23.50
C ARG A 364 -24.81 -22.78 -22.52
N SER A 365 -25.83 -21.93 -22.65
CA SER A 365 -26.12 -20.87 -21.71
C SER A 365 -26.56 -21.45 -20.37
N ALA A 366 -25.77 -21.26 -19.32
CA ALA A 366 -26.25 -21.48 -17.97
C ALA A 366 -26.96 -20.22 -17.49
N ALA A 367 -28.26 -20.32 -17.28
CA ALA A 367 -29.06 -19.28 -16.64
C ALA A 367 -28.59 -19.09 -15.20
N LEU A 368 -28.14 -17.87 -14.88
CA LEU A 368 -27.81 -17.48 -13.52
C LEU A 368 -29.08 -17.02 -12.80
N GLN A 369 -29.53 -17.79 -11.84
CA GLN A 369 -30.54 -17.35 -10.88
C GLN A 369 -30.00 -16.19 -10.05
N ARG A 370 -30.83 -15.15 -9.91
CA ARG A 370 -30.60 -14.01 -9.02
C ARG A 370 -30.58 -14.51 -7.57
N VAL A 371 -29.56 -14.18 -6.84
CA VAL A 371 -29.62 -14.16 -5.38
C VAL A 371 -29.79 -12.72 -4.98
N SER A 372 -30.99 -12.39 -4.55
CA SER A 372 -31.31 -11.16 -3.82
C SER A 372 -31.03 -11.40 -2.34
N ALA A 373 -30.18 -10.63 -1.75
CA ALA A 373 -30.23 -10.01 -0.43
C ALA A 373 -29.01 -9.11 -0.25
#